data_eb4536756e8410349feb6ca308a78dee
#
_entry.id   eb4536756e8410349feb6ca308a78dee
#
_cell.length_a   1.000
_cell.length_b   1.000
_cell.length_c   1.000
_cell.angle_alpha   90.00
_cell.angle_beta   90.00
_cell.angle_gamma   90.00
#
_symmetry.space_group_name_H-M   'P 1'
#
loop_
_entity.id
_entity.type
_entity.pdbx_description
1 polymer ?
#
loop_
_entity_poly.entity_id
_entity_poly.type
_entity_poly.pdbx_seq_one_letter_code
_entity_poly.pdbx_strand_id
1 'polypeptide(L)'
;TLTGNVKESGARLENALINGGGNLKGIGSTLEGLDVVQFPYEYILEKAWNLNVDDNKWIECLADRHVGCVSQPVRDAWKLLFNDIYVQVPRTLGTLPGYRPELNKNSEKRTSNVYSNVELLEVWRKLNEAPSDRRDAFRLDLITVGRQVLGNYFLDVKMEFDRMVEA
;
A
#
# COMPACT_ATOMS: atom_id res chain seq x y z
N THR A 1 0.59 -6.97 -2.76
CA THR A 1 0.90 -5.73 -3.50
C THR A 1 0.33 -4.54 -2.78
N LEU A 2 1.10 -3.45 -2.64
CA LEU A 2 0.62 -2.18 -2.09
C LEU A 2 -0.23 -1.49 -3.17
N THR A 3 -1.54 -1.57 -3.02
CA THR A 3 -2.50 -1.06 -4.02
C THR A 3 -3.67 -0.35 -3.35
N GLY A 4 -4.30 0.52 -4.08
CA GLY A 4 -5.50 1.23 -3.67
C GLY A 4 -5.27 2.74 -3.65
N ASN A 5 -6.32 3.49 -3.93
CA ASN A 5 -6.37 4.93 -3.69
C ASN A 5 -7.24 5.18 -2.47
N VAL A 6 -6.60 5.23 -1.30
CA VAL A 6 -7.33 5.32 -0.03
C VAL A 6 -8.03 6.66 0.13
N LYS A 7 -7.43 7.76 -0.31
CA LYS A 7 -8.02 9.10 -0.24
C LYS A 7 -9.26 9.20 -1.14
N GLU A 8 -9.16 8.72 -2.37
CA GLU A 8 -10.30 8.71 -3.29
C GLU A 8 -11.43 7.82 -2.77
N SER A 9 -11.10 6.65 -2.23
CA SER A 9 -12.08 5.74 -1.64
C SER A 9 -12.80 6.38 -0.45
N GLY A 10 -12.06 7.08 0.42
CA GLY A 10 -12.63 7.85 1.52
C GLY A 10 -13.56 8.96 1.04
N ALA A 11 -13.14 9.74 0.04
CA ALA A 11 -13.95 10.81 -0.53
C ALA A 11 -15.23 10.29 -1.22
N ARG A 12 -15.13 9.15 -1.91
CA ARG A 12 -16.31 8.50 -2.51
C ARG A 12 -17.31 8.02 -1.46
N LEU A 13 -16.82 7.46 -0.36
CA LEU A 13 -17.66 7.05 0.77
C LEU A 13 -18.35 8.25 1.41
N GLU A 14 -17.61 9.31 1.68
CA GLU A 14 -18.14 10.54 2.23
C GLU A 14 -19.24 11.13 1.34
N ASN A 15 -18.99 11.21 0.04
CA ASN A 15 -19.98 11.66 -0.92
C ASN A 15 -21.24 10.78 -0.94
N ALA A 16 -21.08 9.46 -0.88
CA ALA A 16 -22.20 8.51 -0.83
C ALA A 16 -23.04 8.66 0.44
N LEU A 17 -22.39 8.90 1.59
CA LEU A 17 -23.06 9.10 2.88
C LEU A 17 -23.81 10.45 2.93
N ILE A 18 -23.22 11.50 2.40
CA ILE A 18 -23.84 12.83 2.38
C ILE A 18 -24.97 12.90 1.36
N ASN A 19 -24.78 12.37 0.15
CA ASN A 19 -25.69 12.54 -0.97
C ASN A 19 -26.58 11.29 -1.26
N GLY A 20 -26.42 10.23 -0.50
CA GLY A 20 -27.14 8.95 -0.70
C GLY A 20 -28.63 8.93 -0.29
N GLY A 21 -29.21 10.10 0.03
CA GLY A 21 -30.66 10.25 0.28
C GLY A 21 -31.17 9.51 1.53
N GLY A 22 -30.32 9.20 2.51
CA GLY A 22 -30.69 8.51 3.73
C GLY A 22 -30.98 7.00 3.57
N ASN A 23 -30.83 6.46 2.38
CA ASN A 23 -31.04 5.04 2.09
C ASN A 23 -29.81 4.18 2.34
N LEU A 24 -28.62 4.76 2.39
CA LEU A 24 -27.40 4.05 2.73
C LEU A 24 -27.41 3.67 4.22
N LYS A 25 -27.43 2.38 4.52
CA LYS A 25 -27.50 1.85 5.89
C LYS A 25 -26.16 1.28 6.39
N GLY A 26 -25.20 1.14 5.51
CA GLY A 26 -23.88 0.63 5.83
C GLY A 26 -23.04 0.45 4.61
N ILE A 27 -21.79 0.08 4.84
CA ILE A 27 -20.83 -0.26 3.80
C ILE A 27 -20.34 -1.68 4.00
N GLY A 28 -19.89 -2.31 2.94
CA GLY A 28 -19.24 -3.60 2.95
C GLY A 28 -18.02 -3.57 2.04
N SER A 29 -17.16 -4.55 2.22
CA SER A 29 -15.96 -4.72 1.43
C SER A 29 -15.87 -6.16 0.95
N THR A 30 -15.58 -6.37 -0.32
CA THR A 30 -15.32 -7.69 -0.88
C THR A 30 -13.82 -7.87 -1.07
N LEU A 31 -13.26 -8.87 -0.41
CA LEU A 31 -11.85 -9.23 -0.53
C LEU A 31 -11.70 -10.23 -1.69
N GLU A 32 -10.83 -9.92 -2.65
CA GLU A 32 -10.56 -10.82 -3.78
C GLU A 32 -9.46 -11.85 -3.49
N GLY A 33 -8.85 -11.80 -2.31
CA GLY A 33 -7.78 -12.73 -1.92
C GLY A 33 -7.40 -12.62 -0.45
N LEU A 34 -6.62 -13.58 0.01
CA LEU A 34 -6.13 -13.64 1.40
C LEU A 34 -4.90 -12.74 1.64
N ASP A 35 -4.25 -12.29 0.59
CA ASP A 35 -3.03 -11.46 0.62
C ASP A 35 -3.32 -9.96 0.46
N VAL A 36 -4.54 -9.56 0.78
CA VAL A 36 -4.96 -8.14 0.70
C VAL A 36 -4.28 -7.33 1.78
N VAL A 37 -3.85 -6.15 1.40
CA VAL A 37 -3.28 -5.20 2.35
C VAL A 37 -4.39 -4.67 3.25
N GLN A 38 -4.25 -4.84 4.54
CA GLN A 38 -5.24 -4.49 5.57
C GLN A 38 -5.54 -2.98 5.62
N PHE A 39 -4.54 -2.16 5.42
CA PHE A 39 -4.58 -0.70 5.61
C PHE A 39 -5.75 0.01 4.89
N PRO A 40 -6.03 -0.20 3.58
CA PRO A 40 -7.16 0.45 2.93
C PRO A 40 -8.51 0.15 3.58
N TYR A 41 -8.68 -1.07 4.09
CA TYR A 41 -9.90 -1.48 4.77
C TYR A 41 -10.05 -0.83 6.14
N GLU A 42 -8.98 -0.78 6.92
CA GLU A 42 -8.99 -0.07 8.21
C GLU A 42 -9.39 1.40 8.03
N TYR A 43 -8.80 2.07 7.03
CA TYR A 43 -9.12 3.47 6.74
C TYR A 43 -10.59 3.68 6.32
N ILE A 44 -11.09 2.85 5.41
CA ILE A 44 -12.48 2.98 4.93
C ILE A 44 -13.49 2.65 6.03
N LEU A 45 -13.21 1.65 6.86
CA LEU A 45 -14.08 1.32 7.99
C LEU A 45 -14.05 2.43 9.06
N GLU A 46 -12.91 3.05 9.32
CA GLU A 46 -12.84 4.22 10.20
C GLU A 46 -13.68 5.38 9.66
N LYS A 47 -13.54 5.71 8.39
CA LYS A 47 -14.36 6.75 7.72
C LYS A 47 -15.87 6.43 7.77
N ALA A 48 -16.25 5.17 7.77
CA ALA A 48 -17.66 4.78 7.91
C ALA A 48 -18.23 5.08 9.29
N TRP A 49 -17.41 5.01 10.33
CA TRP A 49 -17.80 5.36 11.71
C TRP A 49 -17.70 6.85 11.99
N ASN A 50 -16.70 7.52 11.44
CA ASN A 50 -16.42 8.93 11.69
C ASN A 50 -15.97 9.63 10.41
N LEU A 51 -16.89 10.33 9.74
CA LEU A 51 -16.61 11.07 8.52
C LEU A 51 -15.55 12.18 8.72
N ASN A 52 -15.50 12.76 9.91
CA ASN A 52 -14.61 13.88 10.25
C ASN A 52 -13.25 13.41 10.79
N VAL A 53 -12.77 12.26 10.35
CA VAL A 53 -11.44 11.77 10.72
C VAL A 53 -10.36 12.74 10.23
N ASP A 54 -9.52 13.20 11.14
CA ASP A 54 -8.25 13.84 10.81
C ASP A 54 -7.27 12.76 10.33
N ASP A 55 -7.06 12.72 9.03
CA ASP A 55 -6.25 11.68 8.38
C ASP A 55 -4.81 11.62 8.95
N ASN A 56 -4.19 12.79 9.20
CA ASN A 56 -2.82 12.82 9.74
C ASN A 56 -2.74 12.23 11.13
N LYS A 57 -3.67 12.62 11.99
CA LYS A 57 -3.75 12.11 13.36
C LYS A 57 -4.08 10.62 13.38
N TRP A 58 -4.98 10.19 12.52
CA TRP A 58 -5.36 8.78 12.43
C TRP A 58 -4.18 7.91 11.97
N ILE A 59 -3.43 8.36 10.96
CA ILE A 59 -2.21 7.69 10.47
C ILE A 59 -1.15 7.58 11.57
N GLU A 60 -0.94 8.63 12.34
CA GLU A 60 -0.02 8.59 13.48
C GLU A 60 -0.46 7.58 14.55
N CYS A 61 -1.75 7.55 14.86
CA CYS A 61 -2.31 6.58 15.79
C CYS A 61 -2.20 5.14 15.27
N LEU A 62 -2.41 4.93 13.96
CA LEU A 62 -2.21 3.64 13.30
C LEU A 62 -0.77 3.16 13.45
N ALA A 63 0.19 4.02 13.09
CA ALA A 63 1.61 3.73 13.19
C ALA A 63 2.03 3.32 14.61
N ASP A 64 1.62 4.10 15.60
CA ASP A 64 1.92 3.84 17.02
C ASP A 64 1.26 2.55 17.52
N ARG A 65 0.03 2.28 17.10
CA ARG A 65 -0.70 1.06 17.45
C ARG A 65 -0.01 -0.19 16.89
N HIS A 66 0.46 -0.13 15.64
CA HIS A 66 1.13 -1.24 14.99
C HIS A 66 2.49 -1.55 15.64
N VAL A 67 3.31 -0.52 15.88
CA VAL A 67 4.63 -0.72 16.51
C VAL A 67 4.56 -0.91 18.02
N GLY A 68 3.49 -0.43 18.65
CA GLY A 68 3.24 -0.56 20.10
C GLY A 68 3.81 0.56 20.98
N CYS A 69 4.38 1.58 20.36
CA CYS A 69 4.90 2.78 21.04
C CYS A 69 4.88 3.98 20.10
N VAL A 70 5.09 5.17 20.63
CA VAL A 70 5.30 6.37 19.81
C VAL A 70 6.63 6.27 19.10
N SER A 71 6.61 6.28 17.76
CA SER A 71 7.81 6.19 16.92
C SER A 71 7.73 7.13 15.74
N GLN A 72 8.52 8.20 15.77
CA GLN A 72 8.51 9.19 14.70
C GLN A 72 8.91 8.61 13.34
N PRO A 73 9.95 7.76 13.21
CA PRO A 73 10.27 7.12 11.93
C PRO A 73 9.10 6.29 11.36
N VAL A 74 8.38 5.56 12.22
CA VAL A 74 7.22 4.76 11.77
C VAL A 74 6.06 5.65 11.36
N ARG A 75 5.79 6.73 12.08
CA ARG A 75 4.78 7.73 11.69
C ARG A 75 5.10 8.35 10.34
N ASP A 76 6.36 8.72 10.11
CA ASP A 76 6.81 9.29 8.83
C ASP A 76 6.69 8.27 7.68
N ALA A 77 7.03 7.01 7.93
CA ALA A 77 6.85 5.93 6.97
C ALA A 77 5.36 5.76 6.57
N TRP A 78 4.46 5.77 7.54
CA TRP A 78 3.03 5.65 7.28
C TRP A 78 2.45 6.88 6.56
N LYS A 79 2.96 8.09 6.84
CA LYS A 79 2.59 9.30 6.09
C LYS A 79 3.01 9.21 4.62
N LEU A 80 4.22 8.71 4.33
CA LEU A 80 4.65 8.46 2.95
C LEU A 80 3.79 7.38 2.27
N LEU A 81 3.48 6.27 2.96
CA LEU A 81 2.58 5.25 2.43
C LEU A 81 1.22 5.84 2.04
N PHE A 82 0.63 6.63 2.93
CA PHE A 82 -0.69 7.21 2.72
C PHE A 82 -0.70 8.28 1.61
N ASN A 83 0.33 9.12 1.55
CA ASN A 83 0.35 10.27 0.65
C ASN A 83 0.84 9.92 -0.75
N ASP A 84 1.81 9.01 -0.87
CA ASP A 84 2.60 8.84 -2.09
C ASP A 84 2.48 7.42 -2.68
N ILE A 85 2.22 6.41 -1.85
CA ILE A 85 2.15 5.02 -2.29
C ILE A 85 0.69 4.56 -2.53
N TYR A 86 -0.22 4.81 -1.58
CA TYR A 86 -1.64 4.46 -1.69
C TYR A 86 -2.47 5.53 -2.40
N VAL A 87 -1.98 6.02 -3.53
CA VAL A 87 -2.60 7.13 -4.28
C VAL A 87 -3.29 6.69 -5.58
N GLN A 88 -2.97 5.50 -6.08
CA GLN A 88 -3.56 4.98 -7.31
C GLN A 88 -3.70 3.45 -7.27
N VAL A 89 -4.62 2.94 -8.08
CA VAL A 89 -4.72 1.51 -8.37
C VAL A 89 -3.86 1.22 -9.59
N PRO A 90 -2.77 0.46 -9.47
CA PRO A 90 -1.97 0.07 -10.62
C PRO A 90 -2.82 -0.75 -11.59
N ARG A 91 -2.69 -0.48 -12.88
CA ARG A 91 -3.51 -1.15 -13.91
C ARG A 91 -3.13 -2.60 -14.15
N THR A 92 -1.89 -2.97 -13.87
CA THR A 92 -1.42 -4.36 -13.94
C THR A 92 -0.33 -4.59 -12.93
N LEU A 93 -0.44 -5.66 -12.19
CA LEU A 93 0.52 -6.05 -11.18
C LEU A 93 1.06 -7.42 -11.55
N GLY A 94 2.30 -7.43 -12.02
CA GLY A 94 3.06 -8.64 -11.98
C GLY A 94 3.57 -8.84 -10.56
N THR A 95 3.20 -9.93 -9.91
CA THR A 95 3.88 -10.36 -8.70
C THR A 95 5.02 -11.30 -9.06
N LEU A 96 6.10 -11.26 -8.29
CA LEU A 96 7.26 -12.14 -8.47
C LEU A 96 6.86 -13.61 -8.78
N PRO A 97 5.91 -14.23 -8.02
CA PRO A 97 5.46 -15.60 -8.30
C PRO A 97 4.71 -15.77 -9.62
N GLY A 98 4.19 -14.71 -10.20
CA GLY A 98 3.47 -14.74 -11.48
C GLY A 98 4.39 -14.69 -12.70
N TYR A 99 5.69 -14.54 -12.48
CA TYR A 99 6.66 -14.52 -13.56
C TYR A 99 7.16 -15.91 -13.89
N ARG A 100 6.90 -16.36 -15.08
CA ARG A 100 7.59 -17.52 -15.63
C ARG A 100 9.01 -17.11 -16.01
N PRO A 101 10.02 -17.96 -15.80
CA PRO A 101 11.38 -17.73 -16.27
C PRO A 101 11.44 -17.99 -17.79
N GLU A 102 10.79 -17.15 -18.56
CA GLU A 102 10.79 -17.21 -20.03
C GLU A 102 11.55 -16.00 -20.56
N LEU A 103 12.42 -16.24 -21.54
CA LEU A 103 12.97 -15.21 -22.42
C LEU A 103 11.82 -14.73 -23.31
N ASN A 104 10.99 -13.82 -22.83
CA ASN A 104 9.80 -13.47 -23.57
C ASN A 104 9.51 -11.98 -23.59
N LYS A 105 9.13 -11.53 -24.77
CA LYS A 105 8.67 -10.20 -25.17
C LYS A 105 7.47 -9.62 -24.40
N ASN A 106 7.00 -10.28 -23.35
CA ASN A 106 5.88 -9.81 -22.53
C ASN A 106 6.28 -8.79 -21.45
N SER A 107 7.54 -8.39 -21.39
CA SER A 107 8.01 -7.30 -20.52
C SER A 107 7.35 -5.96 -20.86
N GLU A 108 7.00 -5.74 -22.12
CA GLU A 108 6.37 -4.51 -22.61
C GLU A 108 4.94 -4.27 -22.09
N LYS A 109 4.25 -5.29 -21.60
CA LYS A 109 2.87 -5.18 -21.11
C LYS A 109 2.77 -4.72 -19.66
N ARG A 110 3.87 -4.33 -19.05
CA ARG A 110 3.88 -4.01 -17.62
C ARG A 110 3.87 -2.53 -17.42
N THR A 111 2.82 -2.14 -16.79
CA THR A 111 2.68 -0.79 -16.29
C THR A 111 3.72 -0.55 -15.22
N SER A 112 4.38 0.58 -15.34
CA SER A 112 5.19 1.16 -14.29
C SER A 112 4.38 1.28 -13.00
N ASN A 113 5.05 1.12 -11.87
CA ASN A 113 4.48 1.53 -10.59
C ASN A 113 4.06 3.00 -10.71
N VAL A 114 2.94 3.32 -10.09
CA VAL A 114 2.40 4.69 -10.04
C VAL A 114 3.09 5.54 -8.98
N TYR A 115 4.03 4.97 -8.25
CA TYR A 115 4.84 5.58 -7.20
C TYR A 115 6.34 5.30 -7.44
N SER A 116 7.18 6.10 -6.82
CA SER A 116 8.64 5.96 -6.93
C SER A 116 9.15 4.78 -6.09
N ASN A 117 9.99 3.92 -6.71
CA ASN A 117 10.69 2.85 -5.99
C ASN A 117 11.64 3.41 -4.91
N VAL A 118 12.17 4.62 -5.12
CA VAL A 118 13.03 5.30 -4.14
C VAL A 118 12.24 5.69 -2.91
N GLU A 119 11.02 6.23 -3.09
CA GLU A 119 10.13 6.57 -1.98
C GLU A 119 9.70 5.33 -1.20
N LEU A 120 9.37 4.24 -1.89
CA LEU A 120 9.03 2.99 -1.23
C LEU A 120 10.22 2.40 -0.44
N LEU A 121 11.43 2.51 -0.97
CA LEU A 121 12.64 2.11 -0.26
C LEU A 121 12.86 2.97 1.00
N GLU A 122 12.59 4.27 0.92
CA GLU A 122 12.67 5.16 2.07
C GLU A 122 11.64 4.79 3.16
N VAL A 123 10.41 4.44 2.77
CA VAL A 123 9.42 3.90 3.69
C VAL A 123 9.98 2.68 4.43
N TRP A 124 10.56 1.74 3.69
CA TRP A 124 11.11 0.52 4.30
C TRP A 124 12.28 0.80 5.25
N ARG A 125 13.15 1.76 4.91
CA ARG A 125 14.24 2.20 5.80
C ARG A 125 13.71 2.76 7.10
N LYS A 126 12.74 3.69 7.03
CA LYS A 126 12.10 4.28 8.21
C LYS A 126 11.41 3.25 9.10
N LEU A 127 10.74 2.26 8.52
CA LEU A 127 10.16 1.16 9.28
C LEU A 127 11.24 0.33 10.00
N ASN A 128 12.42 0.15 9.43
CA ASN A 128 13.53 -0.57 10.06
C ASN A 128 14.22 0.21 11.19
N GLU A 129 13.96 1.50 11.33
CA GLU A 129 14.40 2.32 12.47
C GLU A 129 13.52 2.13 13.72
N ALA A 130 12.43 1.35 13.62
CA ALA A 130 11.55 1.09 14.75
C ALA A 130 12.27 0.35 15.88
N PRO A 131 11.81 0.51 17.14
CA PRO A 131 12.33 -0.25 18.27
C PRO A 131 12.27 -1.76 18.05
N SER A 132 13.17 -2.51 18.66
CA SER A 132 13.32 -3.96 18.48
C SER A 132 12.12 -4.78 18.98
N ASP A 133 11.38 -4.28 19.96
CA ASP A 133 10.18 -4.94 20.48
C ASP A 133 8.99 -4.65 19.55
N ARG A 134 8.83 -5.52 18.57
CA ARG A 134 7.90 -5.32 17.45
C ARG A 134 6.68 -6.23 17.59
N ARG A 135 5.49 -5.64 17.59
CA ARG A 135 4.23 -6.39 17.54
C ARG A 135 4.05 -7.10 16.20
N ASP A 136 3.19 -8.12 16.16
CA ASP A 136 2.93 -8.89 14.94
C ASP A 136 2.35 -8.04 13.82
N ALA A 137 1.49 -7.06 14.14
CA ALA A 137 0.98 -6.09 13.15
C ALA A 137 2.12 -5.35 12.46
N PHE A 138 3.09 -4.86 13.23
CA PHE A 138 4.24 -4.16 12.66
C PHE A 138 5.18 -5.07 11.87
N ARG A 139 5.33 -6.33 12.30
CA ARG A 139 6.08 -7.33 11.51
C ARG A 139 5.44 -7.59 10.16
N LEU A 140 4.11 -7.62 10.12
CA LEU A 140 3.36 -7.74 8.88
C LEU A 140 3.57 -6.54 7.96
N ASP A 141 3.59 -5.32 8.49
CA ASP A 141 3.90 -4.11 7.74
C ASP A 141 5.30 -4.18 7.11
N LEU A 142 6.32 -4.53 7.91
CA LEU A 142 7.69 -4.70 7.43
C LEU A 142 7.79 -5.72 6.30
N ILE A 143 7.15 -6.88 6.45
CA ILE A 143 7.14 -7.93 5.45
C ILE A 143 6.43 -7.46 4.18
N THR A 144 5.28 -6.81 4.34
CA THR A 144 4.46 -6.35 3.22
C THR A 144 5.18 -5.30 2.38
N VAL A 145 5.77 -4.29 3.04
CA VAL A 145 6.55 -3.25 2.37
C VAL A 145 7.83 -3.83 1.77
N GLY A 146 8.58 -4.66 2.53
CA GLY A 146 9.80 -5.29 2.06
C GLY A 146 9.58 -6.20 0.84
N ARG A 147 8.50 -6.99 0.83
CA ARG A 147 8.11 -7.79 -0.34
C ARG A 147 7.87 -6.91 -1.56
N GLN A 148 7.22 -5.76 -1.38
CA GLN A 148 6.96 -4.85 -2.49
C GLN A 148 8.24 -4.19 -3.01
N VAL A 149 9.15 -3.76 -2.12
CA VAL A 149 10.47 -3.23 -2.49
C VAL A 149 11.24 -4.25 -3.32
N LEU A 150 11.32 -5.49 -2.84
CA LEU A 150 12.03 -6.57 -3.55
C LEU A 150 11.35 -6.94 -4.88
N GLY A 151 10.01 -6.94 -4.90
CA GLY A 151 9.25 -7.21 -6.12
C GLY A 151 9.47 -6.14 -7.19
N ASN A 152 9.52 -4.87 -6.80
CA ASN A 152 9.81 -3.78 -7.72
C ASN A 152 11.25 -3.85 -8.24
N TYR A 153 12.22 -4.10 -7.36
CA TYR A 153 13.61 -4.27 -7.75
C TYR A 153 13.81 -5.45 -8.71
N PHE A 154 13.12 -6.56 -8.46
CA PHE A 154 13.15 -7.69 -9.40
C PHE A 154 12.65 -7.30 -10.78
N LEU A 155 11.62 -6.47 -10.89
CA LEU A 155 11.12 -6.00 -12.18
C LEU A 155 12.17 -5.17 -12.92
N ASP A 156 12.86 -4.29 -12.22
CA ASP A 156 13.91 -3.46 -12.80
C ASP A 156 15.06 -4.33 -13.34
N VAL A 157 15.51 -5.31 -12.55
CA VAL A 157 16.55 -6.27 -12.95
C VAL A 157 16.10 -7.14 -14.12
N LYS A 158 14.85 -7.59 -14.12
CA LYS A 158 14.30 -8.36 -15.23
C LYS A 158 14.24 -7.55 -16.53
N MET A 159 13.81 -6.32 -16.47
CA MET A 159 13.76 -5.44 -17.64
C MET A 159 15.16 -5.19 -18.21
N GLU A 160 16.18 -5.08 -17.36
CA GLU A 160 17.56 -4.94 -17.79
C GLU A 160 18.06 -6.22 -18.47
N PHE A 161 17.77 -7.39 -17.86
CA PHE A 161 18.11 -8.68 -18.46
C PHE A 161 17.45 -8.88 -19.82
N ASP A 162 16.15 -8.57 -19.95
CA ASP A 162 15.42 -8.70 -21.22
C ASP A 162 16.07 -7.82 -22.31
N ARG A 163 16.48 -6.59 -21.99
CA ARG A 163 17.21 -5.70 -22.92
C ARG A 163 18.55 -6.28 -23.38
N MET A 164 19.30 -6.89 -22.46
CA MET A 164 20.59 -7.51 -22.78
C MET A 164 20.45 -8.73 -23.71
N VAL A 165 19.34 -9.45 -23.63
CA VAL A 165 19.08 -10.63 -24.47
C VAL A 165 18.57 -10.25 -25.84
N GLU A 166 17.91 -9.09 -25.97
CA GLU A 166 17.40 -8.59 -27.27
C GLU A 166 18.47 -7.84 -28.11
N ALA A 167 19.58 -7.44 -27.47
CA ALA A 167 20.70 -6.75 -28.12
C ALA A 167 21.66 -7.71 -28.81
#